data_b8eb072134d4fa7d8f539bc5d77f286b
#
_entry.id   b8eb072134d4fa7d8f539bc5d77f286b
#
_cell.length_a   1.000
_cell.length_b   1.000
_cell.length_c   1.000
_cell.angle_alpha   90.00
_cell.angle_beta   90.00
_cell.angle_gamma   90.00
#
_symmetry.space_group_name_H-M   'P 1'
#
loop_
_entity.id
_entity.type
_entity.pdbx_description
1 polymer ?
#
loop_
_entity_poly.entity_id
_entity_poly.type
_entity_poly.pdbx_seq_one_letter_code
_entity_poly.pdbx_strand_id
1 'polypeptide(L)'
;HQYVFVVSYAGKWNLETKEIRDPNNTDSLGNGMGGFNSTFMVSTADLKLNTYYTSPQPIDYWNAEIPTEIVLSTKNMAGLGKGEYNSVLAMWQNQRLPVELGEYDVMTGLSIIKIKVPKSAWQAHRSYVRVWIGSYEGVSNEVLVPLSAGRVIYDMAKFGDRKDPRTMVMYNPMIDRFVDGKKENNKPLNRPDVDPKVDFYGGDVVGITKKIEEGFFTELGVNAIWISPVVRNPEGPYGQWTKTPATKFSGYHGYWPVALRATDPRFCTEAELKQLIETAHKYHINIFLDYVAHHIHQEHPLYKQYPSWFTPLYLPDGSKNTERWDDYRLTTWFDDFMPTFNYFKPEVVDALTDSALWWFKNFDVDGFRHDATKHIPDPYWR
;
A
#
# COMPACT_ATOMS: atom_id res chain seq x y z
N HIS A 1 20.00 -2.35 26.10
CA HIS A 1 18.77 -2.07 26.83
C HIS A 1 18.21 -3.33 27.46
N GLN A 2 17.63 -3.20 28.67
CA GLN A 2 16.94 -4.29 29.39
C GLN A 2 15.45 -4.00 29.42
N TYR A 3 14.63 -5.04 29.36
CA TYR A 3 13.16 -4.94 29.44
C TYR A 3 12.55 -6.19 30.07
N VAL A 4 11.35 -6.04 30.58
CA VAL A 4 10.47 -7.12 31.03
C VAL A 4 9.06 -6.85 30.49
N PHE A 5 8.25 -7.87 30.34
CA PHE A 5 6.82 -7.70 30.16
C PHE A 5 6.14 -7.58 31.51
N VAL A 6 5.26 -6.61 31.65
CA VAL A 6 4.36 -6.50 32.79
C VAL A 6 3.02 -7.10 32.40
N VAL A 7 2.69 -8.25 32.96
CA VAL A 7 1.41 -8.92 32.69
C VAL A 7 0.46 -8.60 33.84
N SER A 8 -0.67 -8.01 33.51
CA SER A 8 -1.74 -7.73 34.47
C SER A 8 -2.85 -8.78 34.33
N TYR A 9 -3.31 -9.35 35.42
CA TYR A 9 -4.41 -10.28 35.46
C TYR A 9 -5.39 -9.93 36.59
N ALA A 10 -6.64 -10.28 36.42
CA ALA A 10 -7.66 -10.02 37.44
C ALA A 10 -7.48 -10.98 38.62
N GLY A 11 -6.98 -10.46 39.72
CA GLY A 11 -7.01 -11.14 40.99
C GLY A 11 -8.38 -11.09 41.65
N LYS A 12 -8.53 -11.83 42.76
CA LYS A 12 -9.82 -11.97 43.48
C LYS A 12 -10.38 -10.64 44.00
N TRP A 13 -9.54 -9.63 44.19
CA TRP A 13 -9.88 -8.33 44.81
C TRP A 13 -9.25 -7.10 44.13
N ASN A 14 -8.18 -7.28 43.33
CA ASN A 14 -7.45 -6.20 42.64
C ASN A 14 -6.80 -6.72 41.38
N LEU A 15 -6.36 -5.81 40.49
CA LEU A 15 -5.44 -6.12 39.40
C LEU A 15 -4.07 -6.49 39.98
N GLU A 16 -3.66 -7.73 39.72
CA GLU A 16 -2.32 -8.18 40.06
C GLU A 16 -1.41 -8.00 38.83
N THR A 17 -0.18 -7.58 39.06
CA THR A 17 0.83 -7.44 38.00
C THR A 17 2.01 -8.35 38.28
N LYS A 18 2.52 -8.98 37.25
CA LYS A 18 3.72 -9.79 37.31
C LYS A 18 4.68 -9.39 36.22
N GLU A 19 5.92 -9.16 36.56
CA GLU A 19 6.99 -9.00 35.61
C GLU A 19 7.44 -10.38 35.12
N ILE A 20 7.47 -10.56 33.80
CA ILE A 20 7.97 -11.78 33.19
C ILE A 20 9.03 -11.41 32.14
N ARG A 21 10.04 -12.26 32.05
CA ARG A 21 11.01 -12.18 30.95
C ARG A 21 10.34 -12.56 29.64
N ASP A 22 10.79 -11.98 28.55
CA ASP A 22 10.32 -12.35 27.22
C ASP A 22 10.63 -13.84 26.93
N PRO A 23 9.62 -14.72 26.79
CA PRO A 23 9.84 -16.13 26.57
C PRO A 23 10.47 -16.45 25.21
N ASN A 24 10.41 -15.50 24.27
CA ASN A 24 10.97 -15.65 22.93
C ASN A 24 12.37 -15.04 22.78
N ASN A 25 12.88 -14.39 23.83
CA ASN A 25 14.21 -13.80 23.83
C ASN A 25 15.11 -14.56 24.83
N THR A 26 16.10 -15.26 24.29
CA THR A 26 17.06 -16.02 25.07
C THR A 26 18.12 -15.14 25.75
N ASP A 27 18.32 -13.92 25.22
CA ASP A 27 19.32 -13.01 25.74
C ASP A 27 18.84 -12.34 27.00
N SER A 28 19.65 -12.39 28.05
CA SER A 28 19.30 -11.83 29.36
C SER A 28 20.51 -11.34 30.14
N LEU A 29 20.28 -10.33 30.94
CA LEU A 29 21.25 -9.83 31.92
C LEU A 29 20.66 -9.87 33.32
N GLY A 30 21.49 -10.13 34.30
CA GLY A 30 21.10 -10.07 35.70
C GLY A 30 20.58 -8.67 36.08
N ASN A 31 19.43 -8.60 36.75
CA ASN A 31 18.80 -7.33 37.13
C ASN A 31 19.33 -6.75 38.46
N GLY A 32 20.37 -7.37 39.04
CA GLY A 32 20.96 -6.97 40.33
C GLY A 32 20.13 -7.33 41.56
N MET A 33 18.94 -7.94 41.39
CA MET A 33 18.01 -8.32 42.47
C MET A 33 17.73 -9.84 42.48
N GLY A 34 18.64 -10.63 41.94
CA GLY A 34 18.53 -12.11 41.86
C GLY A 34 17.68 -12.65 40.72
N GLY A 35 17.21 -11.81 39.84
CA GLY A 35 16.49 -12.18 38.63
C GLY A 35 17.23 -11.77 37.34
N PHE A 36 16.60 -12.03 36.19
CA PHE A 36 17.13 -11.69 34.87
C PHE A 36 16.10 -10.90 34.08
N ASN A 37 16.54 -9.85 33.40
CA ASN A 37 15.77 -9.12 32.41
C ASN A 37 16.15 -9.55 31.00
N SER A 38 15.20 -9.55 30.10
CA SER A 38 15.49 -9.69 28.66
C SER A 38 16.24 -8.47 28.14
N THR A 39 17.13 -8.69 27.18
CA THR A 39 17.95 -7.62 26.63
C THR A 39 17.73 -7.44 25.15
N PHE A 40 17.89 -6.23 24.66
CA PHE A 40 18.04 -5.92 23.25
C PHE A 40 19.10 -4.86 23.07
N MET A 41 19.83 -4.95 21.96
CA MET A 41 20.77 -3.92 21.57
C MET A 41 20.10 -2.88 20.69
N VAL A 42 20.39 -1.61 20.95
CA VAL A 42 20.09 -0.51 20.05
C VAL A 42 21.43 0.02 19.55
N SER A 43 21.66 -0.06 18.28
CA SER A 43 22.83 0.52 17.63
C SER A 43 22.43 1.74 16.81
N THR A 44 23.28 2.74 16.80
CA THR A 44 23.19 3.90 15.92
C THR A 44 23.95 3.69 14.62
N ALA A 45 24.67 2.59 14.47
CA ALA A 45 25.41 2.27 13.26
C ALA A 45 24.47 1.69 12.19
N ASP A 46 24.47 2.33 11.04
CA ASP A 46 23.74 1.90 9.84
C ASP A 46 24.56 0.80 9.15
N LEU A 47 24.42 -0.44 9.60
CA LEU A 47 25.12 -1.59 9.02
C LEU A 47 24.46 -1.94 7.69
N LYS A 48 24.99 -1.42 6.61
CA LYS A 48 24.61 -1.83 5.26
C LYS A 48 25.28 -3.16 4.95
N LEU A 49 24.55 -4.26 5.17
CA LEU A 49 24.97 -5.58 4.74
C LEU A 49 24.63 -5.76 3.26
N ASN A 50 25.65 -5.92 2.45
CA ASN A 50 25.51 -6.47 1.10
C ASN A 50 25.31 -7.99 1.24
N THR A 51 24.05 -8.40 1.30
CA THR A 51 23.69 -9.81 1.41
C THR A 51 23.37 -10.35 0.04
N TYR A 52 24.07 -11.39 -0.36
CA TYR A 52 23.73 -12.16 -1.56
C TYR A 52 23.08 -13.45 -1.10
N TYR A 53 21.90 -13.75 -1.60
CA TYR A 53 21.33 -15.09 -1.43
C TYR A 53 21.64 -15.90 -2.68
N THR A 54 22.20 -17.08 -2.43
CA THR A 54 22.34 -18.09 -3.47
C THR A 54 21.24 -19.12 -3.33
N SER A 55 20.81 -19.66 -4.44
CA SER A 55 19.87 -20.76 -4.49
C SER A 55 20.32 -21.90 -3.60
N PRO A 56 19.50 -22.43 -2.68
CA PRO A 56 19.62 -23.82 -2.39
C PRO A 56 19.29 -24.56 -3.68
N GLN A 57 20.21 -25.41 -4.16
CA GLN A 57 19.83 -26.40 -5.13
C GLN A 57 18.67 -27.18 -4.48
N PRO A 58 17.55 -27.41 -5.17
CA PRO A 58 16.51 -28.28 -4.66
C PRO A 58 17.16 -29.64 -4.45
N ILE A 59 17.30 -30.04 -3.19
CA ILE A 59 17.99 -31.30 -2.81
C ILE A 59 17.22 -32.49 -3.37
N ASP A 60 15.94 -32.34 -3.66
CA ASP A 60 15.19 -33.32 -4.45
C ASP A 60 13.90 -32.68 -4.99
N TYR A 61 13.80 -32.58 -6.30
CA TYR A 61 12.60 -32.08 -6.98
C TYR A 61 11.38 -32.98 -6.77
N TRP A 62 11.59 -34.23 -6.37
CA TRP A 62 10.58 -35.28 -6.34
C TRP A 62 10.10 -35.64 -4.93
N ASN A 63 10.81 -35.20 -3.90
CA ASN A 63 10.48 -35.54 -2.53
C ASN A 63 9.90 -34.33 -1.80
N ALA A 64 8.54 -34.24 -1.75
CA ALA A 64 7.80 -33.18 -1.09
C ALA A 64 8.02 -33.10 0.44
N GLU A 65 8.75 -34.02 1.03
CA GLU A 65 8.99 -34.09 2.48
C GLU A 65 10.26 -33.34 2.92
N ILE A 66 11.16 -32.97 1.99
CA ILE A 66 12.39 -32.27 2.35
C ILE A 66 12.12 -30.77 2.53
N PRO A 67 12.38 -30.22 3.74
CA PRO A 67 12.21 -28.79 3.98
C PRO A 67 13.13 -27.99 3.06
N THR A 68 12.59 -26.94 2.46
CA THR A 68 13.41 -25.98 1.71
C THR A 68 14.37 -25.27 2.65
N GLU A 69 15.65 -25.27 2.31
CA GLU A 69 16.68 -24.54 3.03
C GLU A 69 17.03 -23.26 2.25
N ILE A 70 17.04 -22.12 2.93
CA ILE A 70 17.53 -20.85 2.38
C ILE A 70 18.99 -20.72 2.78
N VAL A 71 19.87 -20.50 1.82
CA VAL A 71 21.27 -20.19 2.06
C VAL A 71 21.53 -18.73 1.75
N LEU A 72 21.91 -17.96 2.75
CA LEU A 72 22.36 -16.59 2.61
C LEU A 72 23.89 -16.55 2.74
N SER A 73 24.52 -15.74 1.90
CA SER A 73 25.92 -15.40 2.07
C SER A 73 26.04 -13.89 2.34
N THR A 74 26.88 -13.51 3.28
CA THR A 74 27.10 -12.12 3.64
C THR A 74 28.59 -11.82 3.72
N LYS A 75 28.99 -10.66 3.20
CA LYS A 75 30.37 -10.16 3.30
C LYS A 75 30.58 -9.42 4.62
N ASN A 76 31.83 -9.40 5.08
CA ASN A 76 32.31 -8.58 6.22
C ASN A 76 31.76 -8.98 7.59
N MET A 77 31.32 -10.21 7.77
CA MET A 77 30.90 -10.72 9.08
C MET A 77 31.85 -11.79 9.61
N ALA A 78 33.17 -11.48 9.58
CA ALA A 78 34.16 -12.34 10.21
C ALA A 78 33.80 -12.54 11.68
N GLY A 79 33.55 -13.79 12.08
CA GLY A 79 33.15 -14.10 13.43
C GLY A 79 31.64 -14.22 13.66
N LEU A 80 30.80 -14.20 12.62
CA LEU A 80 29.40 -14.56 12.78
C LEU A 80 29.31 -15.96 13.41
N GLY A 81 28.66 -16.07 14.56
CA GLY A 81 28.61 -17.30 15.34
C GLY A 81 29.79 -17.56 16.27
N LYS A 82 30.81 -16.72 16.31
CA LYS A 82 31.96 -16.82 17.19
C LYS A 82 31.95 -15.78 18.30
N GLY A 83 30.84 -15.56 18.97
CA GLY A 83 30.79 -14.63 20.09
C GLY A 83 29.37 -14.39 20.58
N GLU A 84 29.25 -13.88 21.78
CA GLU A 84 27.98 -13.65 22.49
C GLU A 84 27.05 -12.60 21.80
N TYR A 85 27.56 -11.90 20.79
CA TYR A 85 26.89 -10.73 20.22
C TYR A 85 26.49 -10.85 18.75
N ASN A 86 26.80 -11.98 18.12
CA ASN A 86 26.43 -12.20 16.74
C ASN A 86 25.18 -13.07 16.66
N SER A 87 24.08 -12.51 16.19
CA SER A 87 22.80 -13.20 16.08
C SER A 87 22.18 -13.01 14.72
N VAL A 88 21.45 -14.03 14.26
CA VAL A 88 20.61 -13.95 13.05
C VAL A 88 19.17 -14.20 13.48
N LEU A 89 18.29 -13.28 13.13
CA LEU A 89 16.86 -13.45 13.27
C LEU A 89 16.24 -13.68 11.89
N ALA A 90 15.63 -14.84 11.70
CA ALA A 90 14.84 -15.15 10.52
C ALA A 90 13.38 -15.38 10.93
N MET A 91 12.46 -14.73 10.22
CA MET A 91 11.04 -14.79 10.48
C MET A 91 10.29 -15.17 9.21
N TRP A 92 9.36 -16.11 9.32
CA TRP A 92 8.35 -16.36 8.31
C TRP A 92 6.98 -16.05 8.92
N GLN A 93 6.27 -15.05 8.39
CA GLN A 93 5.12 -14.44 9.06
C GLN A 93 5.51 -13.99 10.48
N ASN A 94 4.85 -14.52 11.51
CA ASN A 94 5.15 -14.25 12.94
C ASN A 94 5.92 -15.40 13.61
N GLN A 95 6.41 -16.38 12.84
CA GLN A 95 7.16 -17.52 13.35
C GLN A 95 8.65 -17.29 13.18
N ARG A 96 9.43 -17.41 14.26
CA ARG A 96 10.89 -17.46 14.21
C ARG A 96 11.33 -18.78 13.60
N LEU A 97 12.26 -18.70 12.66
CA LEU A 97 12.81 -19.88 11.97
C LEU A 97 14.12 -20.33 12.59
N PRO A 98 14.42 -21.65 12.59
CA PRO A 98 15.73 -22.15 12.94
C PRO A 98 16.79 -21.67 11.95
N VAL A 99 17.91 -21.19 12.50
CA VAL A 99 19.05 -20.68 11.75
C VAL A 99 20.29 -21.50 12.13
N GLU A 100 21.02 -21.96 11.13
CA GLU A 100 22.32 -22.59 11.29
C GLU A 100 23.38 -21.68 10.66
N LEU A 101 24.41 -21.36 11.42
CA LEU A 101 25.54 -20.57 10.97
C LEU A 101 26.63 -21.49 10.43
N GLY A 102 26.96 -21.35 9.14
CA GLY A 102 28.05 -22.04 8.51
C GLY A 102 29.41 -21.41 8.81
N GLU A 103 30.48 -22.06 8.35
CA GLU A 103 31.82 -21.53 8.52
C GLU A 103 32.05 -20.26 7.69
N TYR A 104 32.90 -19.37 8.24
CA TYR A 104 33.40 -18.24 7.49
C TYR A 104 34.46 -18.69 6.47
N ASP A 105 34.22 -18.42 5.22
CA ASP A 105 35.18 -18.69 4.15
C ASP A 105 36.16 -17.53 4.04
N VAL A 106 37.39 -17.76 4.49
CA VAL A 106 38.47 -16.78 4.48
C VAL A 106 38.87 -16.36 3.06
N MET A 107 38.68 -17.23 2.07
CA MET A 107 39.07 -16.94 0.68
C MET A 107 38.06 -15.99 0.00
N THR A 108 36.78 -16.16 0.25
CA THR A 108 35.73 -15.34 -0.33
C THR A 108 35.29 -14.17 0.58
N GLY A 109 35.65 -14.23 1.86
CA GLY A 109 35.18 -13.27 2.86
C GLY A 109 33.69 -13.43 3.20
N LEU A 110 33.11 -14.57 2.92
CA LEU A 110 31.67 -14.83 3.10
C LEU A 110 31.40 -15.68 4.33
N SER A 111 30.37 -15.28 5.07
CA SER A 111 29.72 -16.13 6.06
C SER A 111 28.45 -16.74 5.48
N ILE A 112 28.21 -18.02 5.75
CA ILE A 112 27.05 -18.75 5.25
C ILE A 112 26.01 -18.84 6.37
N ILE A 113 24.77 -18.54 6.06
CA ILE A 113 23.62 -18.63 6.96
C ILE A 113 22.60 -19.55 6.30
N LYS A 114 22.21 -20.61 6.99
CA LYS A 114 21.20 -21.55 6.53
C LYS A 114 19.94 -21.41 7.34
N ILE A 115 18.79 -21.26 6.69
CA ILE A 115 17.49 -21.04 7.31
C ILE A 115 16.54 -22.13 6.83
N LYS A 116 15.95 -22.86 7.76
CA LYS A 116 14.97 -23.91 7.43
C LYS A 116 13.58 -23.33 7.28
N VAL A 117 13.00 -23.47 6.09
CA VAL A 117 11.64 -23.03 5.77
C VAL A 117 10.62 -24.02 6.32
N PRO A 118 9.58 -23.59 7.06
CA PRO A 118 8.60 -24.49 7.64
C PRO A 118 7.68 -25.11 6.58
N LYS A 119 7.19 -26.32 6.82
CA LYS A 119 6.25 -27.02 5.91
C LYS A 119 4.99 -26.19 5.61
N SER A 120 4.52 -25.39 6.56
CA SER A 120 3.38 -24.48 6.38
C SER A 120 3.59 -23.43 5.26
N ALA A 121 4.84 -23.06 4.98
CA ALA A 121 5.15 -22.14 3.88
C ALA A 121 4.83 -22.76 2.49
N TRP A 122 4.74 -24.09 2.39
CA TRP A 122 4.43 -24.78 1.14
C TRP A 122 2.97 -24.60 0.71
N GLN A 123 2.10 -24.31 1.67
CA GLN A 123 0.68 -24.02 1.41
C GLN A 123 0.45 -22.55 1.04
N ALA A 124 1.43 -21.68 1.32
CA ALA A 124 1.35 -20.26 0.98
C ALA A 124 1.80 -20.07 -0.48
N HIS A 125 0.89 -19.62 -1.33
CA HIS A 125 1.19 -19.33 -2.74
C HIS A 125 2.36 -18.35 -2.86
N ARG A 126 2.37 -17.31 -2.03
CA ARG A 126 3.43 -16.30 -1.90
C ARG A 126 3.68 -16.00 -0.43
N SER A 127 4.95 -15.93 -0.06
CA SER A 127 5.37 -15.52 1.27
C SER A 127 6.80 -15.02 1.26
N TYR A 128 7.29 -14.57 2.42
CA TYR A 128 8.65 -14.06 2.58
C TYR A 128 9.27 -14.62 3.84
N VAL A 129 10.55 -14.89 3.77
CA VAL A 129 11.38 -14.95 4.96
C VAL A 129 12.07 -13.59 5.12
N ARG A 130 11.91 -13.01 6.28
CA ARG A 130 12.54 -11.74 6.68
C ARG A 130 13.74 -12.06 7.53
N VAL A 131 14.90 -11.52 7.20
CA VAL A 131 16.14 -11.83 7.89
C VAL A 131 16.83 -10.55 8.35
N TRP A 132 17.25 -10.53 9.60
CA TRP A 132 18.12 -9.51 10.18
C TRP A 132 19.34 -10.17 10.78
N ILE A 133 20.46 -9.48 10.70
CA ILE A 133 21.71 -9.93 11.27
C ILE A 133 22.14 -8.89 12.29
N GLY A 134 22.35 -9.32 13.54
CA GLY A 134 22.87 -8.51 14.61
C GLY A 134 24.33 -8.82 14.86
N SER A 135 25.16 -7.80 15.00
CA SER A 135 26.56 -7.91 15.39
C SER A 135 26.87 -6.92 16.49
N TYR A 136 28.10 -6.98 17.01
CA TYR A 136 28.61 -5.98 17.94
C TYR A 136 28.53 -4.55 17.39
N GLU A 137 28.65 -4.39 16.07
CA GLU A 137 28.65 -3.08 15.39
C GLU A 137 27.25 -2.57 15.11
N GLY A 138 26.21 -3.42 15.14
CA GLY A 138 24.83 -3.03 14.93
C GLY A 138 23.93 -4.10 14.35
N VAL A 139 22.76 -3.69 13.87
CA VAL A 139 21.77 -4.55 13.22
C VAL A 139 21.69 -4.20 11.74
N SER A 140 21.63 -5.23 10.88
CA SER A 140 21.52 -5.06 9.44
C SER A 140 20.17 -4.45 9.03
N ASN A 141 20.12 -3.93 7.80
CA ASN A 141 18.86 -3.78 7.10
C ASN A 141 18.12 -5.11 7.01
N GLU A 142 16.81 -5.05 6.84
CA GLU A 142 15.99 -6.21 6.56
C GLU A 142 16.34 -6.81 5.19
N VAL A 143 16.56 -8.11 5.16
CA VAL A 143 16.68 -8.89 3.91
C VAL A 143 15.40 -9.66 3.72
N LEU A 144 14.72 -9.42 2.61
CA LEU A 144 13.50 -10.14 2.21
C LEU A 144 13.87 -11.26 1.24
N VAL A 145 13.60 -12.51 1.62
CA VAL A 145 13.77 -13.67 0.76
C VAL A 145 12.39 -14.13 0.28
N PRO A 146 12.05 -13.91 -0.98
CA PRO A 146 10.74 -14.23 -1.52
C PRO A 146 10.57 -15.72 -1.75
N LEU A 147 9.39 -16.24 -1.42
CA LEU A 147 9.03 -17.65 -1.55
C LEU A 147 7.76 -17.83 -2.38
N SER A 148 7.75 -18.87 -3.22
CA SER A 148 6.54 -19.41 -3.85
C SER A 148 6.37 -20.85 -3.41
N ALA A 149 5.25 -21.16 -2.75
CA ALA A 149 5.00 -22.49 -2.21
C ALA A 149 6.23 -23.05 -1.43
N GLY A 150 6.80 -22.23 -0.54
CA GLY A 150 7.97 -22.54 0.26
C GLY A 150 9.32 -22.57 -0.47
N ARG A 151 9.38 -22.31 -1.76
CA ARG A 151 10.61 -22.31 -2.57
C ARG A 151 11.09 -20.88 -2.84
N VAL A 152 12.38 -20.64 -2.74
CA VAL A 152 12.98 -19.32 -3.04
C VAL A 152 12.80 -18.98 -4.51
N ILE A 153 12.41 -17.72 -4.76
CA ILE A 153 12.28 -17.17 -6.10
C ILE A 153 13.51 -16.32 -6.40
N TYR A 154 14.21 -16.65 -7.48
CA TYR A 154 15.44 -15.97 -7.92
C TYR A 154 15.23 -14.99 -9.04
N ASP A 155 14.27 -15.29 -9.89
CA ASP A 155 13.96 -14.48 -11.04
C ASP A 155 12.85 -13.51 -10.63
N MET A 156 13.23 -12.29 -10.32
CA MET A 156 12.28 -11.24 -9.94
C MET A 156 11.29 -10.91 -11.06
N ALA A 157 11.63 -11.19 -12.31
CA ALA A 157 10.69 -11.07 -13.42
C ALA A 157 9.58 -12.15 -13.36
N LYS A 158 9.93 -13.34 -12.84
CA LYS A 158 8.94 -14.40 -12.54
C LYS A 158 8.26 -14.22 -11.18
N PHE A 159 8.80 -13.32 -10.37
CA PHE A 159 8.24 -12.98 -9.06
C PHE A 159 6.94 -12.20 -9.16
N GLY A 160 6.70 -11.52 -10.25
CA GLY A 160 5.52 -10.72 -10.52
C GLY A 160 4.21 -11.50 -10.47
N ASP A 161 3.94 -12.15 -9.32
CA ASP A 161 2.56 -12.45 -9.00
C ASP A 161 1.86 -11.11 -8.79
N ARG A 162 1.04 -10.76 -9.75
CA ARG A 162 0.18 -9.59 -9.74
C ARG A 162 -0.54 -9.40 -8.38
N LYS A 163 -0.72 -10.44 -7.60
CA LYS A 163 -1.42 -10.42 -6.31
C LYS A 163 -0.54 -10.10 -5.10
N ASP A 164 0.78 -10.00 -5.25
CA ASP A 164 1.64 -9.66 -4.12
C ASP A 164 1.89 -8.13 -4.03
N PRO A 165 1.25 -7.42 -3.09
CA PRO A 165 1.37 -5.97 -2.98
C PRO A 165 2.80 -5.49 -2.64
N ARG A 166 3.66 -6.37 -2.10
CA ARG A 166 5.03 -6.01 -1.73
C ARG A 166 5.98 -5.91 -2.91
N THR A 167 5.59 -6.48 -4.06
CA THR A 167 6.37 -6.43 -5.30
C THR A 167 5.86 -5.38 -6.27
N MET A 168 4.87 -4.60 -5.87
CA MET A 168 4.27 -3.60 -6.75
C MET A 168 5.20 -2.40 -6.94
N VAL A 169 5.52 -2.14 -8.19
CA VAL A 169 6.08 -0.88 -8.67
C VAL A 169 4.94 -0.12 -9.34
N MET A 170 4.48 0.94 -8.70
CA MET A 170 3.25 1.64 -9.09
C MET A 170 3.54 2.91 -9.87
N TYR A 171 2.83 3.11 -10.97
CA TYR A 171 2.81 4.35 -11.75
C TYR A 171 1.42 5.00 -11.65
N ASN A 172 1.37 6.31 -11.44
CA ASN A 172 0.13 7.06 -11.39
C ASN A 172 0.00 8.02 -12.59
N PRO A 173 -0.69 7.64 -13.67
CA PRO A 173 -1.05 8.58 -14.72
C PRO A 173 -2.30 9.37 -14.33
N MET A 174 -2.26 10.68 -14.44
CA MET A 174 -3.49 11.47 -14.54
C MET A 174 -4.06 11.25 -15.94
N ILE A 175 -5.23 10.63 -16.06
CA ILE A 175 -5.82 10.19 -17.32
C ILE A 175 -5.79 11.31 -18.37
N ASP A 176 -6.40 12.45 -18.03
CA ASP A 176 -6.53 13.61 -18.93
C ASP A 176 -5.20 14.15 -19.46
N ARG A 177 -4.09 13.94 -18.70
CA ARG A 177 -2.77 14.52 -18.98
C ARG A 177 -1.78 13.53 -19.56
N PHE A 178 -2.16 12.26 -19.69
CA PHE A 178 -1.19 11.22 -20.05
C PHE A 178 -1.11 11.02 -21.56
N VAL A 179 -2.11 10.43 -22.19
CA VAL A 179 -2.13 10.19 -23.62
C VAL A 179 -3.56 10.30 -24.16
N ASP A 180 -3.76 11.12 -25.20
CA ASP A 180 -4.98 11.18 -25.99
C ASP A 180 -5.00 9.99 -26.97
N GLY A 181 -5.74 8.96 -26.62
CA GLY A 181 -5.89 7.75 -27.42
C GLY A 181 -7.06 7.80 -28.40
N LYS A 182 -8.04 8.70 -28.15
CA LYS A 182 -9.30 8.76 -28.90
C LYS A 182 -9.82 10.21 -28.96
N LYS A 183 -9.54 10.89 -30.04
CA LYS A 183 -9.87 12.31 -30.21
C LYS A 183 -11.37 12.63 -30.19
N GLU A 184 -12.21 11.65 -30.49
CA GLU A 184 -13.66 11.83 -30.57
C GLU A 184 -14.33 12.06 -29.21
N ASN A 185 -13.67 11.71 -28.11
CA ASN A 185 -14.15 11.95 -26.76
C ASN A 185 -13.67 13.27 -26.16
N ASN A 186 -12.77 13.98 -26.83
CA ASN A 186 -12.23 15.26 -26.37
C ASN A 186 -13.31 16.33 -26.29
N LYS A 187 -13.53 16.88 -25.07
CA LYS A 187 -14.52 17.92 -24.84
C LYS A 187 -13.97 18.97 -23.85
N PRO A 188 -13.00 19.79 -24.29
CA PRO A 188 -12.56 20.92 -23.47
C PRO A 188 -13.71 21.92 -23.33
N LEU A 189 -13.77 22.62 -22.20
CA LEU A 189 -14.82 23.61 -21.96
C LEU A 189 -14.68 24.83 -22.88
N ASN A 190 -13.45 25.18 -23.25
CA ASN A 190 -13.12 26.33 -24.13
C ASN A 190 -13.78 27.63 -23.68
N ARG A 191 -13.80 27.90 -22.37
CA ARG A 191 -14.47 29.06 -21.78
C ARG A 191 -13.49 30.18 -21.50
N PRO A 192 -13.91 31.47 -21.62
CA PRO A 192 -13.05 32.61 -21.31
C PRO A 192 -12.60 32.70 -19.83
N ASP A 193 -13.37 32.10 -18.90
CA ASP A 193 -13.08 32.07 -17.48
C ASP A 193 -12.27 30.83 -17.03
N VAL A 194 -11.79 30.01 -17.99
CA VAL A 194 -10.98 28.81 -17.78
C VAL A 194 -9.68 28.92 -18.57
N ASP A 195 -8.55 28.97 -17.88
CA ASP A 195 -7.23 28.89 -18.54
C ASP A 195 -7.10 27.54 -19.25
N PRO A 196 -6.65 27.49 -20.52
CA PRO A 196 -6.45 26.23 -21.24
C PRO A 196 -5.60 25.20 -20.48
N LYS A 197 -4.68 25.65 -19.61
CA LYS A 197 -3.83 24.76 -18.80
C LYS A 197 -4.60 23.97 -17.72
N VAL A 198 -5.78 24.45 -17.34
CA VAL A 198 -6.65 23.83 -16.34
C VAL A 198 -8.00 23.38 -16.94
N ASP A 199 -8.04 23.24 -18.25
CA ASP A 199 -9.13 22.63 -18.98
C ASP A 199 -8.77 21.18 -19.38
N PHE A 200 -9.71 20.43 -19.93
CA PHE A 200 -9.46 19.06 -20.42
C PHE A 200 -8.47 19.08 -21.61
N TYR A 201 -7.45 18.19 -21.53
CA TYR A 201 -6.45 17.99 -22.60
C TYR A 201 -6.80 16.81 -23.52
N GLY A 202 -7.72 15.94 -23.07
CA GLY A 202 -8.21 14.83 -23.87
C GLY A 202 -7.46 13.52 -23.68
N GLY A 203 -6.58 13.41 -22.68
CA GLY A 203 -6.05 12.10 -22.31
C GLY A 203 -7.16 11.17 -21.83
N ASP A 204 -7.07 9.88 -22.14
CA ASP A 204 -8.10 8.89 -21.92
C ASP A 204 -7.56 7.50 -21.61
N VAL A 205 -8.46 6.60 -21.23
CA VAL A 205 -8.15 5.20 -20.89
C VAL A 205 -7.65 4.42 -22.12
N VAL A 206 -8.09 4.78 -23.34
CA VAL A 206 -7.60 4.15 -24.58
C VAL A 206 -6.12 4.47 -24.79
N GLY A 207 -5.70 5.69 -24.47
CA GLY A 207 -4.30 6.09 -24.51
C GLY A 207 -3.44 5.30 -23.54
N ILE A 208 -3.93 5.06 -22.32
CA ILE A 208 -3.24 4.22 -21.33
C ILE A 208 -3.13 2.78 -21.84
N THR A 209 -4.22 2.22 -22.39
CA THR A 209 -4.26 0.86 -22.96
C THR A 209 -3.20 0.70 -24.05
N LYS A 210 -3.10 1.64 -24.99
CA LYS A 210 -2.07 1.65 -26.04
C LYS A 210 -0.65 1.66 -25.45
N LYS A 211 -0.41 2.43 -24.39
CA LYS A 211 0.90 2.48 -23.72
C LYS A 211 1.27 1.17 -23.01
N ILE A 212 0.29 0.42 -22.52
CA ILE A 212 0.52 -0.94 -22.01
C ILE A 212 0.95 -1.87 -23.15
N GLU A 213 0.21 -1.84 -24.27
CA GLU A 213 0.48 -2.68 -25.46
C GLU A 213 1.83 -2.36 -26.10
N GLU A 214 2.25 -1.10 -26.10
CA GLU A 214 3.56 -0.64 -26.59
C GLU A 214 4.72 -1.05 -25.66
N GLY A 215 4.46 -1.61 -24.47
CA GLY A 215 5.48 -2.02 -23.52
C GLY A 215 6.01 -0.91 -22.61
N PHE A 216 5.50 0.32 -22.70
CA PHE A 216 6.00 1.47 -21.94
C PHE A 216 6.10 1.19 -20.43
N PHE A 217 5.08 0.62 -19.82
CA PHE A 217 5.09 0.32 -18.38
C PHE A 217 5.99 -0.86 -18.04
N THR A 218 6.04 -1.87 -18.91
CA THR A 218 6.89 -3.05 -18.72
C THR A 218 8.38 -2.69 -18.80
N GLU A 219 8.76 -1.82 -19.75
CA GLU A 219 10.13 -1.32 -19.87
C GLU A 219 10.57 -0.51 -18.64
N LEU A 220 9.64 0.20 -18.00
CA LEU A 220 9.89 0.91 -16.74
C LEU A 220 9.91 -0.02 -15.50
N GLY A 221 9.60 -1.32 -15.67
CA GLY A 221 9.47 -2.25 -14.56
C GLY A 221 8.19 -2.04 -13.72
N VAL A 222 7.19 -1.34 -14.26
CA VAL A 222 5.91 -1.07 -13.59
C VAL A 222 4.99 -2.29 -13.73
N ASN A 223 4.43 -2.74 -12.61
CA ASN A 223 3.47 -3.84 -12.54
C ASN A 223 2.15 -3.47 -11.84
N ALA A 224 1.96 -2.18 -11.54
CA ALA A 224 0.72 -1.64 -11.02
C ALA A 224 0.49 -0.22 -11.56
N ILE A 225 -0.72 0.08 -12.01
CA ILE A 225 -1.12 1.40 -12.48
C ILE A 225 -2.28 1.88 -11.61
N TRP A 226 -2.11 3.02 -10.96
CA TRP A 226 -3.15 3.73 -10.26
C TRP A 226 -3.62 4.87 -11.15
N ILE A 227 -4.79 4.73 -11.78
CA ILE A 227 -5.39 5.77 -12.63
C ILE A 227 -6.18 6.77 -11.80
N SER A 228 -6.14 8.04 -12.18
CA SER A 228 -6.98 9.09 -11.59
C SER A 228 -8.48 8.73 -11.72
N PRO A 229 -9.38 9.37 -10.92
CA PRO A 229 -10.78 8.94 -10.89
C PRO A 229 -11.43 8.94 -12.26
N VAL A 230 -12.10 7.84 -12.59
CA VAL A 230 -12.82 7.65 -13.88
C VAL A 230 -14.28 8.09 -13.83
N VAL A 231 -14.77 8.47 -12.64
CA VAL A 231 -16.16 8.83 -12.41
C VAL A 231 -16.53 10.12 -13.14
N ARG A 232 -17.83 10.26 -13.44
CA ARG A 232 -18.35 11.45 -14.15
C ARG A 232 -18.12 12.71 -13.33
N ASN A 233 -17.58 13.75 -13.97
CA ASN A 233 -17.32 15.07 -13.46
C ASN A 233 -18.29 16.12 -14.06
N PRO A 234 -18.42 17.33 -13.50
CA PRO A 234 -19.33 18.34 -13.98
C PRO A 234 -19.00 18.82 -15.41
N GLU A 235 -20.01 19.32 -16.10
CA GLU A 235 -19.87 19.90 -17.44
C GLU A 235 -19.42 21.37 -17.39
N GLY A 236 -19.46 22.01 -16.22
CA GLY A 236 -19.09 23.41 -16.03
C GLY A 236 -17.77 23.58 -15.29
N PRO A 237 -17.23 24.81 -15.24
CA PRO A 237 -16.05 25.13 -14.47
C PRO A 237 -16.41 25.50 -13.03
N TYR A 238 -15.56 25.06 -12.09
CA TYR A 238 -15.70 25.29 -10.66
C TYR A 238 -14.38 25.71 -10.01
N GLY A 239 -14.48 26.07 -8.73
CA GLY A 239 -13.33 26.60 -7.99
C GLY A 239 -12.88 27.95 -8.53
N GLN A 240 -11.97 28.59 -7.81
CA GLN A 240 -11.43 29.88 -8.26
C GLN A 240 -9.99 30.07 -7.81
N TRP A 241 -9.09 30.12 -8.76
CA TRP A 241 -7.75 30.64 -8.52
C TRP A 241 -7.78 32.17 -8.66
N THR A 242 -7.50 32.88 -7.58
CA THR A 242 -7.65 34.35 -7.49
C THR A 242 -6.37 35.11 -7.84
N LYS A 243 -5.22 34.41 -7.96
CA LYS A 243 -3.98 35.06 -8.38
C LYS A 243 -3.97 35.25 -9.91
N THR A 244 -3.09 36.11 -10.40
CA THR A 244 -2.99 36.45 -11.82
C THR A 244 -2.26 35.35 -12.62
N PRO A 245 -2.86 34.84 -13.72
CA PRO A 245 -4.22 35.09 -14.18
C PRO A 245 -5.28 34.36 -13.33
N ALA A 246 -6.39 35.04 -13.03
CA ALA A 246 -7.51 34.40 -12.33
C ALA A 246 -8.19 33.39 -13.26
N THR A 247 -8.51 32.21 -12.75
CA THR A 247 -9.13 31.14 -13.54
C THR A 247 -10.03 30.25 -12.69
N LYS A 248 -11.04 29.68 -13.32
CA LYS A 248 -11.75 28.49 -12.83
C LYS A 248 -11.13 27.25 -13.44
N PHE A 249 -11.55 26.09 -12.97
CA PHE A 249 -11.04 24.79 -13.38
C PHE A 249 -12.15 23.94 -13.99
N SER A 250 -11.82 23.14 -14.99
CA SER A 250 -12.66 22.02 -15.40
C SER A 250 -12.44 20.81 -14.47
N GLY A 251 -13.30 19.81 -14.56
CA GLY A 251 -13.14 18.55 -13.80
C GLY A 251 -12.10 17.58 -14.37
N TYR A 252 -11.08 18.05 -15.08
CA TYR A 252 -10.09 17.24 -15.79
C TYR A 252 -9.34 16.24 -14.92
N HIS A 253 -9.23 16.53 -13.63
CA HIS A 253 -8.54 15.69 -12.65
C HIS A 253 -9.37 14.51 -12.13
N GLY A 254 -10.71 14.52 -12.32
CA GLY A 254 -11.61 13.45 -11.91
C GLY A 254 -12.16 13.52 -10.49
N TYR A 255 -11.70 14.47 -9.64
CA TYR A 255 -12.04 14.50 -8.21
C TYR A 255 -13.35 15.20 -7.84
N TRP A 256 -14.20 15.52 -8.81
CA TRP A 256 -15.49 16.18 -8.57
C TRP A 256 -16.67 15.29 -9.01
N PRO A 257 -16.93 14.16 -8.33
CA PRO A 257 -17.91 13.20 -8.81
C PRO A 257 -19.34 13.76 -8.81
N VAL A 258 -19.98 13.74 -9.98
CA VAL A 258 -21.41 13.97 -10.14
C VAL A 258 -22.19 12.66 -10.31
N ALA A 259 -21.49 11.54 -10.37
CA ALA A 259 -22.03 10.19 -10.32
C ALA A 259 -20.98 9.24 -9.70
N LEU A 260 -21.40 8.36 -8.79
CA LEU A 260 -20.48 7.44 -8.10
C LEU A 260 -20.29 6.09 -8.83
N ARG A 261 -21.20 5.74 -9.74
CA ARG A 261 -21.24 4.44 -10.44
C ARG A 261 -21.34 4.60 -11.96
N ALA A 262 -20.76 5.66 -12.50
CA ALA A 262 -20.74 5.89 -13.94
C ALA A 262 -19.41 6.53 -14.34
N THR A 263 -18.85 6.07 -15.47
CA THR A 263 -17.64 6.64 -16.04
C THR A 263 -17.91 8.01 -16.68
N ASP A 264 -16.89 8.85 -16.73
CA ASP A 264 -16.90 10.08 -17.50
C ASP A 264 -16.59 9.74 -18.97
N PRO A 265 -17.49 10.09 -19.92
CA PRO A 265 -17.27 9.76 -21.32
C PRO A 265 -16.05 10.46 -21.94
N ARG A 266 -15.51 11.51 -21.29
CA ARG A 266 -14.25 12.16 -21.69
C ARG A 266 -13.04 11.30 -21.36
N PHE A 267 -13.14 10.44 -20.34
CA PHE A 267 -12.06 9.55 -19.93
C PHE A 267 -12.23 8.14 -20.49
N CYS A 268 -13.44 7.58 -20.44
CA CYS A 268 -13.74 6.27 -20.98
C CYS A 268 -15.23 5.93 -20.95
N THR A 269 -15.60 4.95 -21.75
CA THR A 269 -16.80 4.12 -21.58
C THR A 269 -16.49 2.96 -20.62
N GLU A 270 -17.53 2.30 -20.10
CA GLU A 270 -17.35 1.06 -19.29
C GLU A 270 -16.65 -0.06 -20.08
N ALA A 271 -16.92 -0.16 -21.38
CA ALA A 271 -16.27 -1.15 -22.24
C ALA A 271 -14.76 -0.88 -22.38
N GLU A 272 -14.37 0.38 -22.58
CA GLU A 272 -12.97 0.78 -22.66
C GLU A 272 -12.23 0.57 -21.33
N LEU A 273 -12.90 0.80 -20.19
CA LEU A 273 -12.33 0.50 -18.88
C LEU A 273 -12.11 -1.02 -18.68
N LYS A 274 -13.06 -1.85 -19.06
CA LYS A 274 -12.90 -3.32 -19.05
C LYS A 274 -11.75 -3.75 -19.94
N GLN A 275 -11.65 -3.19 -21.14
CA GLN A 275 -10.53 -3.48 -22.06
C GLN A 275 -9.18 -3.09 -21.47
N LEU A 276 -9.07 -1.92 -20.80
CA LEU A 276 -7.84 -1.53 -20.09
C LEU A 276 -7.44 -2.58 -19.08
N ILE A 277 -8.38 -3.00 -18.21
CA ILE A 277 -8.12 -3.98 -17.14
C ILE A 277 -7.70 -5.33 -17.72
N GLU A 278 -8.43 -5.84 -18.72
CA GLU A 278 -8.09 -7.10 -19.40
C GLU A 278 -6.72 -7.03 -20.06
N THR A 279 -6.40 -5.92 -20.72
CA THR A 279 -5.09 -5.72 -21.35
C THR A 279 -4.00 -5.66 -20.28
N ALA A 280 -4.17 -4.89 -19.23
CA ALA A 280 -3.21 -4.80 -18.14
C ALA A 280 -2.91 -6.17 -17.51
N HIS A 281 -3.94 -6.97 -17.27
CA HIS A 281 -3.80 -8.33 -16.74
C HIS A 281 -3.01 -9.26 -17.66
N LYS A 282 -3.17 -9.15 -18.96
CA LYS A 282 -2.34 -9.90 -19.96
C LYS A 282 -0.86 -9.54 -19.87
N TYR A 283 -0.56 -8.30 -19.52
CA TYR A 283 0.82 -7.81 -19.32
C TYR A 283 1.30 -7.90 -17.88
N HIS A 284 0.58 -8.62 -17.00
CA HIS A 284 0.87 -8.79 -15.57
C HIS A 284 0.88 -7.49 -14.77
N ILE A 285 0.08 -6.52 -15.19
CA ILE A 285 -0.06 -5.20 -14.55
C ILE A 285 -1.38 -5.15 -13.80
N ASN A 286 -1.35 -4.68 -12.55
CA ASN A 286 -2.54 -4.41 -11.73
C ASN A 286 -3.14 -3.04 -12.05
N ILE A 287 -4.47 -2.94 -11.97
CA ILE A 287 -5.18 -1.66 -12.11
C ILE A 287 -5.85 -1.29 -10.80
N PHE A 288 -5.47 -0.14 -10.28
CA PHE A 288 -6.08 0.50 -9.11
C PHE A 288 -6.88 1.72 -9.56
N LEU A 289 -8.14 1.77 -9.13
CA LEU A 289 -8.96 2.97 -9.33
C LEU A 289 -8.74 3.96 -8.20
N ASP A 290 -8.56 5.23 -8.53
CA ASP A 290 -8.69 6.28 -7.54
C ASP A 290 -10.17 6.47 -7.21
N TYR A 291 -10.52 6.33 -5.95
CA TYR A 291 -11.91 6.37 -5.51
C TYR A 291 -12.16 7.52 -4.54
N VAL A 292 -13.06 8.42 -4.94
CA VAL A 292 -13.47 9.57 -4.14
C VAL A 292 -14.67 9.17 -3.28
N ALA A 293 -14.41 8.83 -2.01
CA ALA A 293 -15.44 8.46 -1.05
C ALA A 293 -15.81 9.59 -0.08
N HIS A 294 -14.94 10.60 0.07
CA HIS A 294 -15.12 11.66 1.06
C HIS A 294 -16.25 12.62 0.72
N HIS A 295 -16.37 13.03 -0.52
CA HIS A 295 -17.27 14.08 -0.99
C HIS A 295 -17.84 13.78 -2.37
N ILE A 296 -18.83 14.56 -2.74
CA ILE A 296 -19.35 14.65 -4.12
C ILE A 296 -19.34 16.11 -4.57
N HIS A 297 -19.60 16.31 -5.84
CA HIS A 297 -19.89 17.64 -6.38
C HIS A 297 -21.35 18.06 -6.06
N GLN A 298 -21.62 19.34 -5.87
CA GLN A 298 -22.96 19.86 -5.56
C GLN A 298 -24.03 19.55 -6.63
N GLU A 299 -23.63 19.26 -7.88
CA GLU A 299 -24.53 18.83 -8.95
C GLU A 299 -24.95 17.37 -8.83
N HIS A 300 -24.31 16.57 -7.97
CA HIS A 300 -24.67 15.17 -7.79
C HIS A 300 -26.08 15.03 -7.25
N PRO A 301 -26.96 14.19 -7.85
CA PRO A 301 -28.36 14.06 -7.44
C PRO A 301 -28.57 13.75 -5.96
N LEU A 302 -27.68 12.97 -5.33
CA LEU A 302 -27.74 12.62 -3.91
C LEU A 302 -27.76 13.85 -3.00
N TYR A 303 -27.10 14.94 -3.36
CA TYR A 303 -27.05 16.15 -2.53
C TYR A 303 -28.45 16.79 -2.38
N LYS A 304 -29.26 16.73 -3.44
CA LYS A 304 -30.64 17.21 -3.42
C LYS A 304 -31.62 16.20 -2.81
N GLN A 305 -31.39 14.90 -3.07
CA GLN A 305 -32.26 13.81 -2.60
C GLN A 305 -32.14 13.55 -1.11
N TYR A 306 -30.90 13.62 -0.59
CA TYR A 306 -30.58 13.28 0.80
C TYR A 306 -29.70 14.35 1.45
N PRO A 307 -30.21 15.61 1.66
CA PRO A 307 -29.40 16.68 2.22
C PRO A 307 -28.79 16.33 3.58
N SER A 308 -29.51 15.53 4.37
CA SER A 308 -29.06 15.08 5.69
C SER A 308 -27.88 14.08 5.65
N TRP A 309 -27.51 13.56 4.48
CA TRP A 309 -26.34 12.69 4.31
C TRP A 309 -25.03 13.46 4.30
N PHE A 310 -25.10 14.78 4.30
CA PHE A 310 -23.93 15.64 4.21
C PHE A 310 -23.73 16.44 5.49
N THR A 311 -22.49 16.76 5.77
CA THR A 311 -22.13 17.63 6.89
C THR A 311 -22.50 19.07 6.57
N PRO A 312 -22.77 19.93 7.57
CA PRO A 312 -23.14 21.31 7.32
C PRO A 312 -21.95 22.12 6.76
N LEU A 313 -22.22 22.94 5.74
CA LEU A 313 -21.26 23.91 5.21
C LEU A 313 -20.97 25.04 6.21
N TYR A 314 -21.95 25.41 7.05
CA TYR A 314 -21.77 26.41 8.08
C TYR A 314 -21.81 25.82 9.47
N LEU A 315 -20.84 26.18 10.29
CA LEU A 315 -20.77 25.80 11.70
C LEU A 315 -21.76 26.60 12.54
N PRO A 316 -22.06 26.18 13.79
CA PRO A 316 -23.00 26.90 14.67
C PRO A 316 -22.65 28.36 14.96
N ASP A 317 -21.37 28.70 14.86
CA ASP A 317 -20.88 30.09 15.01
C ASP A 317 -21.00 30.94 13.72
N GLY A 318 -21.55 30.38 12.65
CA GLY A 318 -21.72 31.03 11.35
C GLY A 318 -20.47 30.98 10.45
N SER A 319 -19.35 30.42 10.90
CA SER A 319 -18.18 30.29 10.07
C SER A 319 -18.34 29.14 9.06
N LYS A 320 -17.61 29.20 7.95
CA LYS A 320 -17.59 28.09 6.98
C LYS A 320 -16.79 26.89 7.49
N ASN A 321 -17.32 25.71 7.27
CA ASN A 321 -16.67 24.43 7.52
C ASN A 321 -15.89 23.98 6.28
N THR A 322 -15.11 24.87 5.68
CA THR A 322 -14.23 24.56 4.54
C THR A 322 -12.79 24.62 4.97
N GLU A 323 -11.97 23.71 4.43
CA GLU A 323 -10.50 23.63 4.65
C GLU A 323 -10.10 23.54 6.14
N ARG A 324 -10.99 23.04 6.99
CA ARG A 324 -10.77 22.85 8.44
C ARG A 324 -10.07 21.51 8.70
N TRP A 325 -8.85 21.35 8.20
CA TRP A 325 -8.14 20.09 8.06
C TRP A 325 -7.83 19.37 9.37
N ASP A 326 -7.73 20.07 10.47
CA ASP A 326 -7.35 19.52 11.76
C ASP A 326 -8.50 19.51 12.78
N ASP A 327 -9.17 20.64 12.97
CA ASP A 327 -10.22 20.83 13.99
C ASP A 327 -11.57 20.19 13.59
N TYR A 328 -11.90 20.16 12.29
CA TYR A 328 -13.11 19.51 11.76
C TYR A 328 -12.79 18.41 10.75
N ARG A 329 -11.70 17.71 10.94
CA ARG A 329 -11.11 16.74 10.01
C ARG A 329 -12.10 15.77 9.35
N LEU A 330 -13.12 15.31 10.10
CA LEU A 330 -14.10 14.31 9.62
C LEU A 330 -15.38 14.91 9.04
N THR A 331 -15.50 16.25 9.00
CA THR A 331 -16.71 16.94 8.58
C THR A 331 -16.46 18.11 7.64
N THR A 332 -15.20 18.53 7.49
CA THR A 332 -14.84 19.68 6.67
C THR A 332 -15.09 19.44 5.19
N TRP A 333 -15.55 20.46 4.50
CA TRP A 333 -15.66 20.48 3.05
C TRP A 333 -14.33 20.91 2.43
N PHE A 334 -14.02 20.39 1.25
CA PHE A 334 -12.78 20.78 0.56
C PHE A 334 -12.96 22.08 -0.24
N ASP A 335 -14.18 22.36 -0.66
CA ASP A 335 -14.60 23.64 -1.21
C ASP A 335 -16.13 23.78 -1.05
N ASP A 336 -16.68 24.97 -1.22
CA ASP A 336 -18.10 25.28 -1.05
C ASP A 336 -19.03 24.45 -1.93
N PHE A 337 -18.54 23.95 -3.06
CA PHE A 337 -19.29 23.14 -4.01
C PHE A 337 -19.03 21.63 -3.86
N MET A 338 -18.26 21.21 -2.84
CA MET A 338 -17.92 19.80 -2.56
C MET A 338 -18.52 19.30 -1.23
N PRO A 339 -19.85 19.00 -1.19
CA PRO A 339 -20.50 18.46 -0.02
C PRO A 339 -19.81 17.21 0.51
N THR A 340 -19.42 17.23 1.78
CA THR A 340 -18.76 16.10 2.47
C THR A 340 -19.80 15.18 3.08
N PHE A 341 -19.64 13.86 2.88
CA PHE A 341 -20.52 12.86 3.44
C PHE A 341 -20.44 12.79 4.98
N ASN A 342 -21.62 12.64 5.60
CA ASN A 342 -21.73 12.46 7.04
C ASN A 342 -21.67 10.99 7.42
N TYR A 343 -20.49 10.46 7.56
CA TYR A 343 -20.22 9.06 7.93
C TYR A 343 -20.58 8.70 9.38
N PHE A 344 -21.07 9.65 10.19
CA PHE A 344 -21.69 9.32 11.48
C PHE A 344 -23.09 8.71 11.33
N LYS A 345 -23.61 8.63 10.10
CA LYS A 345 -24.87 7.99 9.75
C LYS A 345 -24.61 6.61 9.14
N PRO A 346 -25.11 5.51 9.74
CA PRO A 346 -24.91 4.17 9.21
C PRO A 346 -25.37 3.99 7.77
N GLU A 347 -26.51 4.59 7.40
CA GLU A 347 -27.05 4.54 6.05
C GLU A 347 -26.12 5.17 4.99
N VAL A 348 -25.29 6.14 5.38
CA VAL A 348 -24.27 6.74 4.50
C VAL A 348 -23.11 5.78 4.34
N VAL A 349 -22.65 5.15 5.43
CA VAL A 349 -21.61 4.13 5.39
C VAL A 349 -22.00 3.02 4.43
N ASP A 350 -23.20 2.46 4.59
CA ASP A 350 -23.71 1.36 3.77
C ASP A 350 -23.79 1.77 2.29
N ALA A 351 -24.37 2.94 1.99
CA ALA A 351 -24.53 3.41 0.61
C ALA A 351 -23.20 3.65 -0.10
N LEU A 352 -22.21 4.20 0.62
CA LEU A 352 -20.89 4.49 0.03
C LEU A 352 -20.03 3.21 -0.08
N THR A 353 -20.14 2.30 0.86
CA THR A 353 -19.53 0.97 0.77
C THR A 353 -20.10 0.18 -0.41
N ASP A 354 -21.41 0.16 -0.57
CA ASP A 354 -22.06 -0.46 -1.74
C ASP A 354 -21.64 0.18 -3.06
N SER A 355 -21.41 1.50 -3.07
CA SER A 355 -20.91 2.20 -4.24
C SER A 355 -19.48 1.82 -4.58
N ALA A 356 -18.61 1.63 -3.59
CA ALA A 356 -17.26 1.15 -3.81
C ALA A 356 -17.28 -0.31 -4.32
N LEU A 357 -18.03 -1.18 -3.64
CA LEU A 357 -18.15 -2.59 -4.02
C LEU A 357 -18.77 -2.80 -5.40
N TRP A 358 -19.57 -1.84 -5.89
CA TRP A 358 -20.13 -1.89 -7.23
C TRP A 358 -19.02 -1.97 -8.29
N TRP A 359 -17.90 -1.26 -8.12
CA TRP A 359 -16.77 -1.32 -9.05
C TRP A 359 -16.13 -2.71 -9.09
N PHE A 360 -15.92 -3.35 -7.94
CA PHE A 360 -15.42 -4.74 -7.89
C PHE A 360 -16.39 -5.75 -8.50
N LYS A 361 -17.71 -5.54 -8.36
CA LYS A 361 -18.72 -6.45 -8.92
C LYS A 361 -18.83 -6.34 -10.44
N ASN A 362 -18.50 -5.21 -11.02
CA ASN A 362 -18.69 -4.94 -12.45
C ASN A 362 -17.39 -4.90 -13.26
N PHE A 363 -16.26 -4.75 -12.58
CA PHE A 363 -14.93 -4.66 -13.19
C PHE A 363 -13.94 -5.50 -12.39
N ASP A 364 -13.02 -6.17 -13.07
CA ASP A 364 -11.96 -6.98 -12.42
C ASP A 364 -10.78 -6.10 -11.98
N VAL A 365 -11.07 -5.04 -11.21
CA VAL A 365 -10.04 -4.16 -10.65
C VAL A 365 -9.28 -4.82 -9.50
N ASP A 366 -8.01 -4.50 -9.34
CA ASP A 366 -7.15 -5.12 -8.34
C ASP A 366 -7.21 -4.41 -6.98
N GLY A 367 -7.75 -3.20 -6.95
CA GLY A 367 -7.91 -2.44 -5.73
C GLY A 367 -8.29 -1.00 -5.94
N PHE A 368 -8.32 -0.27 -4.83
CA PHE A 368 -8.53 1.17 -4.81
C PHE A 368 -7.34 1.90 -4.18
N ARG A 369 -7.10 3.08 -4.66
CA ARG A 369 -6.53 4.16 -3.88
C ARG A 369 -7.69 5.06 -3.44
N HIS A 370 -7.96 5.15 -2.17
CA HIS A 370 -8.97 6.07 -1.66
C HIS A 370 -8.41 7.48 -1.49
N ASP A 371 -9.09 8.44 -2.12
CA ASP A 371 -8.79 9.84 -1.89
C ASP A 371 -9.22 10.27 -0.48
N ALA A 372 -8.57 11.30 0.06
CA ALA A 372 -8.94 11.93 1.33
C ALA A 372 -9.09 10.96 2.53
N THR A 373 -8.38 9.85 2.56
CA THR A 373 -8.48 8.78 3.58
C THR A 373 -8.45 9.30 5.02
N LYS A 374 -7.61 10.29 5.30
CA LYS A 374 -7.48 10.93 6.63
C LYS A 374 -8.81 11.58 7.10
N HIS A 375 -9.72 11.91 6.19
CA HIS A 375 -10.98 12.61 6.44
C HIS A 375 -12.20 11.67 6.48
N ILE A 376 -11.99 10.36 6.35
CA ILE A 376 -13.05 9.35 6.38
C ILE A 376 -12.91 8.53 7.68
N PRO A 377 -13.97 8.43 8.52
CA PRO A 377 -13.89 7.74 9.80
C PRO A 377 -13.89 6.21 9.66
N ASP A 378 -13.40 5.55 10.71
CA ASP A 378 -13.22 4.10 10.80
C ASP A 378 -14.41 3.22 10.37
N PRO A 379 -15.69 3.57 10.64
CA PRO A 379 -16.82 2.70 10.24
C PRO A 379 -16.87 2.38 8.74
N TYR A 380 -16.39 3.28 7.89
CA TYR A 380 -16.31 3.02 6.45
C TYR A 380 -15.23 1.99 6.08
N TRP A 381 -14.17 1.88 6.89
CA TRP A 381 -13.02 1.02 6.60
C TRP A 381 -13.17 -0.42 7.11
N ARG A 382 -14.21 -0.68 7.90
CA ARG A 382 -14.50 -1.98 8.52
C ARG A 382 -15.63 -2.72 7.82
#